data_3ea33e38866f02ade768b9a7c3fadf38
#
_entry.id   3ea33e38866f02ade768b9a7c3fadf38
#
_cell.length_a   1.000
_cell.length_b   1.000
_cell.length_c   1.000
_cell.angle_alpha   90.00
_cell.angle_beta   90.00
_cell.angle_gamma   90.00
#
_symmetry.space_group_name_H-M   'P 1'
#
loop_
_entity.id
_entity.type
_entity.pdbx_description
1 polymer ?
#
loop_
_entity_poly.entity_id
_entity_poly.type
_entity_poly.pdbx_seq_one_letter_code
_entity_poly.pdbx_strand_id
1 'polypeptide(L)'
;MICNDNTPVAIAGIMGGLDSEIVDDTHTLTLESATFNAVSIRKSTVRLAHRTDASMRYEKCLDPEMTVPAIARFVKLMTDVDKDVKVVSSLTDEYAFHYDTVELDFDKAFVDKYTGIEIDNDTIISTLSSLGFDAKVDNDNFSVVVPSWRATKDVTIKADIIEEITRIYGYDNFAIHTAVAPLYPVRPAIEKTDEDKIKDILVNHFNLHELHSYVWAYYDEYKALGIEVEDNIKLVNATNPNIETIRNSIVPTQLCQVKYNTSYAPDFGVFEIGRVAKGLKSDGLVDEHKMLAITLFSKTKSVEKLYFELRDMLATFTDNIKHKSLDYTPAAKAHSYEHPRNLNKIICDGRELGTIGIVHPVVSKKLDKKASIVFAEIDIHEFAQIANSSISYEEPSKYPAMEIDLSFVTDKFAPIKAAIEDAKSNLVKKIEVVDTYFDGDAKSITTRITFSHPEKTLTREEVMDIVNTVIDKLDLQGIKLKK
;
A
#
# COMPACT_ATOMS: atom_id res chain seq x y z
N MET A 1 -22.56 29.01 -24.91
CA MET A 1 -23.71 28.93 -25.84
C MET A 1 -23.39 29.76 -27.06
N ILE A 2 -23.72 29.26 -28.24
CA ILE A 2 -23.76 30.06 -29.46
C ILE A 2 -25.22 30.46 -29.62
N CYS A 3 -25.46 31.72 -29.95
CA CYS A 3 -26.81 32.28 -30.04
C CYS A 3 -26.98 33.03 -31.36
N ASN A 4 -28.23 32.97 -31.88
CA ASN A 4 -28.71 33.90 -32.89
C ASN A 4 -29.51 34.96 -32.15
N ASP A 5 -28.98 36.19 -32.09
CA ASP A 5 -29.41 37.22 -31.16
C ASP A 5 -29.49 36.66 -29.69
N ASN A 6 -30.68 36.51 -29.14
CA ASN A 6 -30.93 36.03 -27.82
C ASN A 6 -31.37 34.53 -27.76
N THR A 7 -31.46 33.88 -28.93
CA THR A 7 -31.92 32.46 -29.01
C THR A 7 -30.70 31.56 -29.08
N PRO A 8 -30.54 30.63 -28.12
CA PRO A 8 -29.46 29.63 -28.16
C PRO A 8 -29.63 28.68 -29.34
N VAL A 9 -28.60 28.52 -30.16
CA VAL A 9 -28.59 27.62 -31.33
C VAL A 9 -27.63 26.44 -31.19
N ALA A 10 -26.64 26.55 -30.27
CA ALA A 10 -25.72 25.46 -29.97
C ALA A 10 -25.09 25.57 -28.59
N ILE A 11 -24.73 24.42 -28.03
CA ILE A 11 -23.75 24.35 -26.92
C ILE A 11 -22.36 24.34 -27.55
N ALA A 12 -21.67 25.48 -27.45
CA ALA A 12 -20.38 25.73 -28.11
C ALA A 12 -19.40 24.56 -27.96
N GLY A 13 -18.94 24.01 -29.07
CA GLY A 13 -18.00 22.90 -29.14
C GLY A 13 -18.49 21.55 -28.59
N ILE A 14 -19.79 21.41 -28.27
CA ILE A 14 -20.37 20.18 -27.75
C ILE A 14 -21.48 19.65 -28.66
N MET A 15 -22.56 20.42 -28.83
CA MET A 15 -23.72 19.94 -29.59
C MET A 15 -24.50 21.09 -30.23
N GLY A 16 -24.90 20.92 -31.49
CA GLY A 16 -25.85 21.79 -32.17
C GLY A 16 -27.27 21.70 -31.60
N GLY A 17 -28.06 22.73 -31.79
CA GLY A 17 -29.49 22.75 -31.43
C GLY A 17 -30.36 22.11 -32.47
N LEU A 18 -31.52 21.55 -32.06
CA LEU A 18 -32.47 20.92 -32.95
C LEU A 18 -33.06 21.89 -34.02
N ASP A 19 -33.35 23.11 -33.56
CA ASP A 19 -33.98 24.14 -34.44
C ASP A 19 -32.98 24.79 -35.41
N SER A 20 -31.71 24.45 -35.33
CA SER A 20 -30.64 24.96 -36.21
C SER A 20 -29.99 23.87 -37.07
N GLU A 21 -30.58 22.69 -37.11
CA GLU A 21 -30.08 21.60 -37.97
C GLU A 21 -30.35 21.85 -39.45
N ILE A 22 -29.59 21.19 -40.31
CA ILE A 22 -29.79 21.19 -41.75
C ILE A 22 -30.96 20.24 -42.09
N VAL A 23 -31.94 20.77 -42.85
CA VAL A 23 -33.14 20.04 -43.30
C VAL A 23 -33.23 20.06 -44.83
N ASP A 24 -34.15 19.28 -45.43
CA ASP A 24 -34.21 19.12 -46.87
C ASP A 24 -34.46 20.42 -47.67
N ASP A 25 -35.07 21.43 -47.07
CA ASP A 25 -35.32 22.75 -47.65
C ASP A 25 -34.27 23.83 -47.26
N THR A 26 -33.15 23.42 -46.70
CA THR A 26 -32.06 24.35 -46.36
C THR A 26 -31.33 24.85 -47.62
N HIS A 27 -31.43 26.14 -47.89
CA HIS A 27 -30.78 26.77 -49.03
C HIS A 27 -29.55 27.65 -48.70
N THR A 28 -29.40 28.06 -47.45
CA THR A 28 -28.30 28.89 -47.01
C THR A 28 -27.74 28.33 -45.70
N LEU A 29 -26.43 28.17 -45.63
CA LEU A 29 -25.67 27.74 -44.45
C LEU A 29 -24.86 28.89 -43.85
N THR A 30 -24.81 28.91 -42.53
CA THR A 30 -23.77 29.67 -41.82
C THR A 30 -22.71 28.68 -41.31
N LEU A 31 -21.48 28.81 -41.81
CA LEU A 31 -20.38 27.95 -41.42
C LEU A 31 -19.65 28.56 -40.25
N GLU A 32 -19.55 27.83 -39.13
CA GLU A 32 -18.68 28.14 -38.00
C GLU A 32 -17.42 27.29 -38.07
N SER A 33 -16.25 27.94 -37.94
CA SER A 33 -14.98 27.29 -37.68
C SER A 33 -14.34 28.01 -36.51
N ALA A 34 -14.26 27.34 -35.37
CA ALA A 34 -13.89 27.97 -34.12
C ALA A 34 -12.88 27.14 -33.33
N THR A 35 -12.18 27.79 -32.42
CA THR A 35 -11.42 27.17 -31.35
C THR A 35 -12.00 27.62 -30.02
N PHE A 36 -12.23 26.69 -29.12
CA PHE A 36 -12.81 26.98 -27.82
C PHE A 36 -11.79 26.72 -26.69
N ASN A 37 -12.01 27.35 -25.55
CA ASN A 37 -11.22 27.07 -24.36
C ASN A 37 -11.42 25.62 -23.93
N ALA A 38 -10.37 24.80 -24.09
CA ALA A 38 -10.42 23.35 -23.87
C ALA A 38 -10.88 22.96 -22.46
N VAL A 39 -10.47 23.74 -21.43
CA VAL A 39 -10.86 23.50 -20.02
C VAL A 39 -12.37 23.74 -19.85
N SER A 40 -12.91 24.79 -20.48
CA SER A 40 -14.33 25.14 -20.45
C SER A 40 -15.18 24.04 -21.10
N ILE A 41 -14.77 23.56 -22.29
CA ILE A 41 -15.44 22.46 -22.98
C ILE A 41 -15.42 21.19 -22.13
N ARG A 42 -14.27 20.79 -21.60
CA ARG A 42 -14.15 19.59 -20.76
C ARG A 42 -15.04 19.65 -19.52
N LYS A 43 -15.03 20.78 -18.80
CA LYS A 43 -15.88 20.97 -17.60
C LYS A 43 -17.37 20.89 -17.97
N SER A 44 -17.77 21.53 -19.09
CA SER A 44 -19.15 21.51 -19.54
C SER A 44 -19.61 20.11 -19.97
N THR A 45 -18.78 19.39 -20.72
CA THR A 45 -19.02 18.01 -21.15
C THR A 45 -19.23 17.06 -19.95
N VAL A 46 -18.37 17.16 -18.93
CA VAL A 46 -18.48 16.37 -17.69
C VAL A 46 -19.74 16.75 -16.92
N ARG A 47 -20.01 18.05 -16.75
CA ARG A 47 -21.19 18.54 -16.03
C ARG A 47 -22.52 18.12 -16.67
N LEU A 48 -22.56 18.10 -18.01
CA LEU A 48 -23.76 17.71 -18.76
C LEU A 48 -23.84 16.19 -18.99
N ALA A 49 -22.81 15.44 -18.64
CA ALA A 49 -22.63 14.03 -18.95
C ALA A 49 -22.85 13.75 -20.46
N HIS A 50 -22.45 14.68 -21.32
CA HIS A 50 -22.72 14.64 -22.75
C HIS A 50 -21.41 14.80 -23.53
N ARG A 51 -20.88 13.68 -24.01
CA ARG A 51 -19.61 13.62 -24.74
C ARG A 51 -19.87 13.30 -26.20
N THR A 52 -19.40 14.18 -27.08
CA THR A 52 -19.56 14.09 -28.54
C THR A 52 -18.20 14.06 -29.22
N ASP A 53 -18.19 13.71 -30.52
CA ASP A 53 -16.96 13.80 -31.35
C ASP A 53 -16.39 15.20 -31.41
N ALA A 54 -17.26 16.23 -31.43
CA ALA A 54 -16.85 17.63 -31.36
C ALA A 54 -16.18 17.93 -30.02
N SER A 55 -16.82 17.58 -28.90
CA SER A 55 -16.28 17.83 -27.58
C SER A 55 -14.96 17.10 -27.32
N MET A 56 -14.79 15.87 -27.82
CA MET A 56 -13.53 15.12 -27.73
C MET A 56 -12.36 15.80 -28.43
N ARG A 57 -12.64 16.58 -29.49
CA ARG A 57 -11.63 17.38 -30.18
C ARG A 57 -11.40 18.71 -29.48
N TYR A 58 -12.47 19.44 -29.17
CA TYR A 58 -12.37 20.76 -28.56
C TYR A 58 -11.93 20.76 -27.09
N GLU A 59 -12.04 19.64 -26.37
CA GLU A 59 -11.42 19.50 -25.04
C GLU A 59 -9.88 19.39 -25.10
N LYS A 60 -9.30 19.30 -26.29
CA LYS A 60 -7.88 19.44 -26.57
C LYS A 60 -7.56 20.90 -26.93
N CYS A 61 -6.32 21.26 -26.86
CA CYS A 61 -5.88 22.60 -27.28
C CYS A 61 -5.69 22.59 -28.79
N LEU A 62 -6.76 22.94 -29.53
CA LEU A 62 -6.70 23.07 -30.97
C LEU A 62 -6.07 24.41 -31.35
N ASP A 63 -5.39 24.43 -32.49
CA ASP A 63 -4.74 25.62 -33.04
C ASP A 63 -5.77 26.58 -33.64
N PRO A 64 -5.91 27.83 -33.14
CA PRO A 64 -6.84 28.82 -33.70
C PRO A 64 -6.45 29.27 -35.10
N GLU A 65 -5.15 29.23 -35.48
CA GLU A 65 -4.70 29.60 -36.84
C GLU A 65 -5.27 28.65 -37.90
N MET A 66 -5.73 27.47 -37.53
CA MET A 66 -6.31 26.49 -38.46
C MET A 66 -7.78 26.76 -38.78
N THR A 67 -8.44 27.73 -38.16
CA THR A 67 -9.87 28.01 -38.36
C THR A 67 -10.13 28.53 -39.79
N VAL A 68 -9.33 29.48 -40.27
CA VAL A 68 -9.47 30.03 -41.64
C VAL A 68 -9.12 29.01 -42.73
N PRO A 69 -8.00 28.26 -42.64
CA PRO A 69 -7.72 27.17 -43.57
C PRO A 69 -8.84 26.10 -43.59
N ALA A 70 -9.47 25.81 -42.44
CA ALA A 70 -10.58 24.86 -42.39
C ALA A 70 -11.82 25.34 -43.15
N ILE A 71 -12.17 26.66 -43.03
CA ILE A 71 -13.25 27.28 -43.83
C ILE A 71 -12.92 27.16 -45.33
N ALA A 72 -11.70 27.59 -45.73
CA ALA A 72 -11.32 27.50 -47.15
C ALA A 72 -11.39 26.07 -47.69
N ARG A 73 -10.97 25.09 -46.91
CA ARG A 73 -11.05 23.67 -47.27
C ARG A 73 -12.48 23.19 -47.39
N PHE A 74 -13.36 23.60 -46.46
CA PHE A 74 -14.79 23.24 -46.51
C PHE A 74 -15.47 23.81 -47.77
N VAL A 75 -15.27 25.11 -48.04
CA VAL A 75 -15.82 25.77 -49.24
C VAL A 75 -15.34 25.07 -50.53
N LYS A 76 -14.03 24.74 -50.60
CA LYS A 76 -13.47 23.99 -51.73
C LYS A 76 -14.17 22.63 -51.92
N LEU A 77 -14.34 21.88 -50.87
CA LEU A 77 -15.00 20.57 -50.96
C LEU A 77 -16.46 20.67 -51.34
N MET A 78 -17.19 21.63 -50.77
CA MET A 78 -18.58 21.90 -51.16
C MET A 78 -18.70 22.25 -52.66
N THR A 79 -17.81 23.12 -53.16
CA THR A 79 -17.80 23.53 -54.59
C THR A 79 -17.39 22.39 -55.52
N ASP A 80 -16.59 21.43 -55.04
CA ASP A 80 -16.22 20.24 -55.82
C ASP A 80 -17.38 19.27 -55.97
N VAL A 81 -18.26 19.14 -54.94
CA VAL A 81 -19.46 18.29 -54.92
C VAL A 81 -20.62 18.94 -55.67
N ASP A 82 -20.88 20.23 -55.41
CA ASP A 82 -21.95 21.01 -56.03
C ASP A 82 -21.40 22.29 -56.61
N LYS A 83 -21.46 22.44 -57.96
CA LYS A 83 -20.94 23.58 -58.68
C LYS A 83 -21.78 24.85 -58.54
N ASP A 84 -23.00 24.74 -58.07
CA ASP A 84 -23.91 25.85 -57.86
C ASP A 84 -23.74 26.53 -56.49
N VAL A 85 -22.93 25.94 -55.59
CA VAL A 85 -22.61 26.52 -54.29
C VAL A 85 -21.89 27.85 -54.50
N LYS A 86 -22.34 28.88 -53.79
CA LYS A 86 -21.74 30.23 -53.79
C LYS A 86 -21.55 30.75 -52.41
N VAL A 87 -20.38 31.35 -52.17
CA VAL A 87 -20.12 32.15 -50.97
C VAL A 87 -20.82 33.50 -51.12
N VAL A 88 -21.74 33.81 -50.22
CA VAL A 88 -22.65 34.99 -50.34
C VAL A 88 -22.35 36.08 -49.28
N SER A 89 -21.38 35.85 -48.41
CA SER A 89 -20.96 36.81 -47.39
C SER A 89 -19.42 36.97 -47.36
N SER A 90 -18.95 38.03 -46.78
CA SER A 90 -17.53 38.16 -46.38
C SER A 90 -17.24 37.22 -45.18
N LEU A 91 -15.96 36.93 -45.01
CA LEU A 91 -15.48 36.24 -43.79
C LEU A 91 -15.59 37.20 -42.59
N THR A 92 -16.21 36.76 -41.50
CA THR A 92 -16.10 37.41 -40.20
C THR A 92 -15.16 36.58 -39.35
N ASP A 93 -14.12 37.23 -38.83
CA ASP A 93 -13.09 36.59 -38.01
C ASP A 93 -12.91 37.39 -36.71
N GLU A 94 -13.21 36.78 -35.60
CA GLU A 94 -13.06 37.32 -34.25
C GLU A 94 -12.00 36.50 -33.51
N TYR A 95 -10.76 37.05 -33.45
CA TYR A 95 -9.62 36.36 -32.85
C TYR A 95 -9.25 37.03 -31.53
N ALA A 96 -9.89 36.55 -30.46
CA ALA A 96 -9.81 37.18 -29.13
C ALA A 96 -8.46 37.00 -28.44
N PHE A 97 -7.74 35.92 -28.72
CA PHE A 97 -6.48 35.60 -28.05
C PHE A 97 -5.50 34.89 -28.99
N HIS A 98 -4.39 35.57 -29.29
CA HIS A 98 -3.30 35.03 -30.09
C HIS A 98 -2.30 34.28 -29.22
N TYR A 99 -1.86 33.14 -29.67
CA TYR A 99 -0.75 32.42 -29.06
C TYR A 99 0.58 33.01 -29.58
N ASP A 100 1.56 33.06 -28.66
CA ASP A 100 2.90 33.47 -29.01
C ASP A 100 3.56 32.44 -29.92
N THR A 101 4.42 32.92 -30.82
CA THR A 101 5.30 32.04 -31.59
C THR A 101 6.32 31.40 -30.66
N VAL A 102 6.49 30.10 -30.74
CA VAL A 102 7.50 29.37 -29.96
C VAL A 102 8.77 29.25 -30.78
N GLU A 103 9.84 29.83 -30.26
CA GLU A 103 11.19 29.75 -30.83
C GLU A 103 12.09 29.01 -29.83
N LEU A 104 12.83 27.99 -30.28
CA LEU A 104 13.66 27.14 -29.44
C LEU A 104 15.10 27.12 -29.99
N ASP A 105 16.04 27.62 -29.18
CA ASP A 105 17.46 27.61 -29.49
C ASP A 105 18.19 26.53 -28.68
N PHE A 106 19.00 25.71 -29.33
CA PHE A 106 19.80 24.67 -28.70
C PHE A 106 21.04 24.35 -29.53
N ASP A 107 22.02 23.72 -28.93
CA ASP A 107 23.26 23.33 -29.62
C ASP A 107 23.30 21.83 -29.93
N LYS A 108 24.22 21.45 -30.80
CA LYS A 108 24.46 20.03 -31.15
C LYS A 108 24.79 19.16 -29.93
N ALA A 109 25.54 19.71 -28.97
CA ALA A 109 25.93 19.01 -27.77
C ALA A 109 24.69 18.64 -26.91
N PHE A 110 23.66 19.48 -26.92
CA PHE A 110 22.38 19.14 -26.28
C PHE A 110 21.68 17.97 -26.97
N VAL A 111 21.66 17.92 -28.31
CA VAL A 111 21.10 16.80 -29.07
C VAL A 111 21.84 15.52 -28.73
N ASP A 112 23.17 15.51 -28.83
CA ASP A 112 24.00 14.32 -28.59
C ASP A 112 23.90 13.82 -27.15
N LYS A 113 23.82 14.74 -26.20
CA LYS A 113 23.64 14.38 -24.78
C LYS A 113 22.30 13.71 -24.52
N TYR A 114 21.21 14.21 -25.12
CA TYR A 114 19.87 13.64 -24.89
C TYR A 114 19.64 12.34 -25.64
N THR A 115 20.17 12.23 -26.88
CA THR A 115 20.03 11.03 -27.70
C THR A 115 21.04 9.94 -27.32
N GLY A 116 22.19 10.33 -26.78
CA GLY A 116 23.31 9.42 -26.54
C GLY A 116 24.04 8.95 -27.80
N ILE A 117 23.74 9.52 -28.95
CA ILE A 117 24.35 9.22 -30.25
C ILE A 117 24.61 10.54 -31.00
N GLU A 118 25.52 10.48 -31.99
CA GLU A 118 25.75 11.60 -32.91
C GLU A 118 24.80 11.46 -34.11
N ILE A 119 23.94 12.47 -34.31
CA ILE A 119 23.07 12.63 -35.49
C ILE A 119 23.58 13.86 -36.25
N ASP A 120 23.90 13.72 -37.54
CA ASP A 120 24.43 14.82 -38.30
C ASP A 120 23.42 15.98 -38.45
N ASN A 121 23.95 17.21 -38.64
CA ASN A 121 23.16 18.42 -38.70
C ASN A 121 22.16 18.41 -39.88
N ASP A 122 22.53 17.84 -41.01
CA ASP A 122 21.67 17.78 -42.19
C ASP A 122 20.46 16.84 -41.91
N THR A 123 20.68 15.72 -41.25
CA THR A 123 19.60 14.84 -40.82
C THR A 123 18.64 15.53 -39.83
N ILE A 124 19.17 16.28 -38.86
CA ILE A 124 18.35 17.08 -37.93
C ILE A 124 17.49 18.08 -38.68
N ILE A 125 18.09 18.92 -39.52
CA ILE A 125 17.40 19.97 -40.28
C ILE A 125 16.37 19.36 -41.24
N SER A 126 16.73 18.32 -41.98
CA SER A 126 15.79 17.67 -42.91
C SER A 126 14.61 17.03 -42.21
N THR A 127 14.84 16.43 -41.04
CA THR A 127 13.78 15.88 -40.20
C THR A 127 12.81 16.94 -39.73
N LEU A 128 13.31 17.99 -39.11
CA LEU A 128 12.48 19.10 -38.61
C LEU A 128 11.72 19.80 -39.73
N SER A 129 12.37 20.06 -40.85
CA SER A 129 11.73 20.69 -42.02
C SER A 129 10.63 19.81 -42.60
N SER A 130 10.83 18.50 -42.67
CA SER A 130 9.80 17.55 -43.14
C SER A 130 8.54 17.51 -42.27
N LEU A 131 8.69 17.85 -41.00
CA LEU A 131 7.61 17.98 -40.00
C LEU A 131 6.98 19.39 -39.96
N GLY A 132 7.47 20.32 -40.78
CA GLY A 132 6.95 21.66 -40.90
C GLY A 132 7.55 22.70 -39.92
N PHE A 133 8.63 22.35 -39.22
CA PHE A 133 9.39 23.33 -38.44
C PHE A 133 10.26 24.18 -39.35
N ASP A 134 10.36 25.50 -39.08
CA ASP A 134 11.39 26.36 -39.70
C ASP A 134 12.66 26.27 -38.86
N ALA A 135 13.57 25.37 -39.28
CA ALA A 135 14.78 25.06 -38.56
C ALA A 135 16.01 25.56 -39.33
N LYS A 136 16.92 26.24 -38.62
CA LYS A 136 18.18 26.76 -39.15
C LYS A 136 19.32 26.29 -38.23
N VAL A 137 20.49 26.11 -38.84
CA VAL A 137 21.73 25.84 -38.13
C VAL A 137 22.82 26.80 -38.53
N ASP A 138 23.50 27.36 -37.55
CA ASP A 138 24.72 28.14 -37.73
C ASP A 138 25.83 27.52 -36.91
N ASN A 139 26.82 26.92 -37.60
CA ASN A 139 27.78 26.00 -37.01
C ASN A 139 27.08 24.85 -36.31
N ASP A 140 27.08 24.80 -35.01
CA ASP A 140 26.40 23.74 -34.21
C ASP A 140 25.24 24.29 -33.38
N ASN A 141 24.77 25.51 -33.67
CA ASN A 141 23.65 26.15 -32.99
C ASN A 141 22.40 26.07 -33.86
N PHE A 142 21.36 25.50 -33.33
CA PHE A 142 20.05 25.40 -33.97
C PHE A 142 19.10 26.44 -33.45
N SER A 143 18.38 27.09 -34.38
CA SER A 143 17.23 27.93 -34.09
C SER A 143 16.00 27.35 -34.80
N VAL A 144 14.97 27.00 -34.05
CA VAL A 144 13.80 26.32 -34.55
C VAL A 144 12.53 27.08 -34.19
N VAL A 145 11.79 27.51 -35.24
CA VAL A 145 10.45 28.06 -35.06
C VAL A 145 9.44 26.93 -35.15
N VAL A 146 8.65 26.78 -34.09
CA VAL A 146 7.64 25.74 -33.99
C VAL A 146 6.38 26.19 -34.72
N PRO A 147 5.82 25.36 -35.63
CA PRO A 147 4.58 25.73 -36.32
C PRO A 147 3.40 25.81 -35.33
N SER A 148 2.45 26.69 -35.58
CA SER A 148 1.34 27.01 -34.67
C SER A 148 0.59 25.77 -34.18
N TRP A 149 0.33 24.82 -35.08
CA TRP A 149 -0.39 23.56 -34.74
C TRP A 149 0.38 22.61 -33.83
N ARG A 150 1.70 22.82 -33.65
CA ARG A 150 2.55 22.09 -32.71
C ARG A 150 2.87 22.93 -31.46
N ALA A 151 2.85 24.28 -31.59
CA ALA A 151 3.12 25.20 -30.50
C ALA A 151 2.00 25.23 -29.44
N THR A 152 0.79 24.79 -29.81
CA THR A 152 -0.39 24.81 -28.92
C THR A 152 -0.35 23.64 -27.92
N LYS A 153 0.51 23.77 -26.89
CA LYS A 153 0.73 22.79 -25.79
C LYS A 153 1.23 21.41 -26.24
N ASP A 154 1.97 21.36 -27.31
CA ASP A 154 2.63 20.16 -27.81
C ASP A 154 4.15 20.34 -27.74
N VAL A 155 4.75 21.03 -28.71
CA VAL A 155 6.19 21.30 -28.73
C VAL A 155 6.45 22.66 -28.12
N THR A 156 6.97 22.72 -26.90
CA THR A 156 7.16 23.97 -26.13
C THR A 156 8.54 24.12 -25.51
N ILE A 157 9.31 23.03 -25.45
CA ILE A 157 10.67 23.00 -24.89
C ILE A 157 11.63 22.23 -25.80
N LYS A 158 12.93 22.44 -25.58
CA LYS A 158 13.99 21.79 -26.39
C LYS A 158 13.90 20.25 -26.39
N ALA A 159 13.47 19.66 -25.29
CA ALA A 159 13.32 18.20 -25.19
C ALA A 159 12.25 17.65 -26.15
N ASP A 160 11.19 18.42 -26.41
CA ASP A 160 10.15 18.04 -27.37
C ASP A 160 10.72 17.99 -28.80
N ILE A 161 11.67 18.89 -29.15
CA ILE A 161 12.39 18.83 -30.43
C ILE A 161 13.24 17.58 -30.54
N ILE A 162 13.88 17.15 -29.43
CA ILE A 162 14.63 15.87 -29.42
C ILE A 162 13.71 14.67 -29.68
N GLU A 163 12.50 14.68 -29.11
CA GLU A 163 11.50 13.66 -29.43
C GLU A 163 11.16 13.62 -30.91
N GLU A 164 10.93 14.76 -31.54
CA GLU A 164 10.65 14.85 -32.98
C GLU A 164 11.79 14.30 -33.84
N ILE A 165 13.04 14.63 -33.51
CA ILE A 165 14.23 14.09 -34.17
C ILE A 165 14.32 12.59 -34.00
N THR A 166 14.22 12.08 -32.76
CA THR A 166 14.48 10.68 -32.44
C THR A 166 13.39 9.76 -32.96
N ARG A 167 12.11 10.18 -32.91
CA ARG A 167 11.01 9.34 -33.43
C ARG A 167 11.07 9.13 -34.94
N ILE A 168 11.58 10.13 -35.71
CA ILE A 168 11.77 9.99 -37.16
C ILE A 168 13.08 9.24 -37.48
N TYR A 169 14.15 9.51 -36.72
CA TYR A 169 15.39 8.74 -36.81
C TYR A 169 15.13 7.23 -36.58
N GLY A 170 14.20 6.90 -35.72
CA GLY A 170 13.75 5.55 -35.40
C GLY A 170 14.47 4.96 -34.18
N TYR A 171 13.72 4.58 -33.16
CA TYR A 171 14.26 4.04 -31.91
C TYR A 171 15.00 2.71 -32.10
N ASP A 172 14.67 1.94 -33.13
CA ASP A 172 15.39 0.70 -33.48
C ASP A 172 16.84 0.93 -33.95
N ASN A 173 17.17 2.17 -34.34
CA ASN A 173 18.51 2.55 -34.76
C ASN A 173 19.43 2.93 -33.60
N PHE A 174 18.92 2.96 -32.36
CA PHE A 174 19.71 3.24 -31.17
C PHE A 174 20.40 1.96 -30.69
N ALA A 175 21.71 2.02 -30.50
CA ALA A 175 22.45 0.93 -29.90
C ALA A 175 22.04 0.73 -28.43
N ILE A 176 21.83 -0.52 -28.03
CA ILE A 176 21.55 -0.83 -26.63
C ILE A 176 22.85 -0.74 -25.83
N HIS A 177 22.93 0.20 -24.92
CA HIS A 177 24.03 0.35 -23.98
C HIS A 177 23.61 -0.07 -22.59
N THR A 178 24.35 -1.01 -22.01
CA THR A 178 24.17 -1.35 -20.58
C THR A 178 24.70 -0.19 -19.74
N ALA A 179 23.87 0.31 -18.82
CA ALA A 179 24.31 1.31 -17.88
C ALA A 179 25.47 0.76 -17.02
N VAL A 180 26.59 1.47 -16.99
CA VAL A 180 27.73 1.15 -16.13
C VAL A 180 27.70 2.10 -14.94
N ALA A 181 27.54 1.52 -13.75
CA ALA A 181 27.59 2.27 -12.51
C ALA A 181 28.50 1.56 -11.51
N PRO A 182 29.27 2.28 -10.69
CA PRO A 182 30.02 1.67 -9.62
C PRO A 182 29.05 1.04 -8.60
N LEU A 183 29.36 -0.20 -8.21
CA LEU A 183 28.60 -0.89 -7.17
C LEU A 183 29.15 -0.48 -5.80
N TYR A 184 28.29 0.12 -4.98
CA TYR A 184 28.58 0.42 -3.58
C TYR A 184 27.82 -0.56 -2.69
N PRO A 185 28.43 -1.03 -1.59
CA PRO A 185 27.72 -1.85 -0.62
C PRO A 185 26.61 -1.03 0.02
N VAL A 186 25.38 -1.50 -0.13
CA VAL A 186 24.19 -0.91 0.51
C VAL A 186 23.88 -1.71 1.77
N ARG A 187 23.73 -1.04 2.91
CA ARG A 187 23.22 -1.65 4.13
C ARG A 187 21.71 -1.52 4.16
N PRO A 188 20.94 -2.62 4.13
CA PRO A 188 19.50 -2.56 4.30
C PRO A 188 19.12 -1.90 5.62
N ALA A 189 17.98 -1.23 5.67
CA ALA A 189 17.41 -0.77 6.94
C ALA A 189 17.10 -1.96 7.85
N ILE A 190 17.20 -1.75 9.17
CA ILE A 190 16.94 -2.80 10.18
C ILE A 190 15.54 -3.37 9.99
N GLU A 191 14.56 -2.51 9.77
CA GLU A 191 13.17 -2.92 9.49
C GLU A 191 13.08 -3.90 8.32
N LYS A 192 13.76 -3.64 7.20
CA LYS A 192 13.79 -4.55 6.05
C LYS A 192 14.48 -5.87 6.35
N THR A 193 15.56 -5.83 7.12
CA THR A 193 16.28 -7.03 7.54
C THR A 193 15.42 -7.89 8.47
N ASP A 194 14.69 -7.27 9.41
CA ASP A 194 13.80 -7.97 10.31
C ASP A 194 12.59 -8.56 9.56
N GLU A 195 12.01 -7.80 8.62
CA GLU A 195 10.94 -8.28 7.73
C GLU A 195 11.35 -9.55 6.98
N ASP A 196 12.53 -9.54 6.34
CA ASP A 196 13.02 -10.69 5.58
C ASP A 196 13.23 -11.91 6.48
N LYS A 197 13.80 -11.74 7.68
CA LYS A 197 13.96 -12.82 8.65
C LYS A 197 12.62 -13.37 9.17
N ILE A 198 11.65 -12.50 9.43
CA ILE A 198 10.30 -12.91 9.83
C ILE A 198 9.67 -13.77 8.73
N LYS A 199 9.72 -13.32 7.48
CA LYS A 199 9.20 -14.07 6.33
C LYS A 199 9.86 -15.44 6.19
N ASP A 200 11.19 -15.50 6.28
CA ASP A 200 11.93 -16.75 6.22
C ASP A 200 11.51 -17.73 7.31
N ILE A 201 11.33 -17.26 8.55
CA ILE A 201 10.89 -18.10 9.67
C ILE A 201 9.45 -18.58 9.46
N LEU A 202 8.53 -17.68 9.08
CA LEU A 202 7.12 -18.03 8.90
C LEU A 202 6.91 -19.03 7.75
N VAL A 203 7.64 -18.88 6.65
CA VAL A 203 7.56 -19.79 5.49
C VAL A 203 8.31 -21.09 5.76
N ASN A 204 9.59 -21.02 6.11
CA ASN A 204 10.46 -22.19 6.12
C ASN A 204 10.35 -23.04 7.39
N HIS A 205 10.04 -22.41 8.53
CA HIS A 205 9.91 -23.14 9.81
C HIS A 205 8.47 -23.51 10.12
N PHE A 206 7.51 -22.58 9.86
CA PHE A 206 6.11 -22.79 10.20
C PHE A 206 5.21 -23.14 9.02
N ASN A 207 5.75 -23.15 7.79
CA ASN A 207 5.03 -23.51 6.56
C ASN A 207 3.76 -22.67 6.33
N LEU A 208 3.82 -21.37 6.65
CA LEU A 208 2.75 -20.44 6.37
C LEU A 208 2.82 -19.93 4.92
N HIS A 209 1.67 -19.56 4.38
CA HIS A 209 1.55 -18.96 3.06
C HIS A 209 1.57 -17.44 3.13
N GLU A 210 2.50 -16.81 2.43
CA GLU A 210 2.53 -15.35 2.30
C GLU A 210 1.40 -14.88 1.38
N LEU A 211 0.66 -13.87 1.84
CA LEU A 211 -0.33 -13.16 1.03
C LEU A 211 0.19 -11.78 0.67
N HIS A 212 -0.29 -11.27 -0.45
CA HIS A 212 -0.07 -9.89 -0.87
C HIS A 212 -1.38 -9.32 -1.40
N SER A 213 -2.00 -8.45 -0.63
CA SER A 213 -3.28 -7.84 -0.95
C SER A 213 -3.19 -6.33 -1.14
N TYR A 214 -4.18 -5.73 -1.77
CA TYR A 214 -4.28 -4.28 -1.90
C TYR A 214 -4.67 -3.64 -0.55
N VAL A 215 -4.39 -2.35 -0.44
CA VAL A 215 -4.65 -1.55 0.77
C VAL A 215 -6.13 -1.21 1.00
N TRP A 216 -7.04 -1.80 0.25
CA TRP A 216 -8.46 -1.51 0.30
C TRP A 216 -9.18 -2.30 1.38
N ALA A 217 -10.17 -1.65 2.03
CA ALA A 217 -11.22 -2.35 2.74
C ALA A 217 -12.32 -2.75 1.74
N TYR A 218 -12.56 -4.05 1.59
CA TYR A 218 -13.54 -4.60 0.66
C TYR A 218 -14.91 -4.65 1.33
N TYR A 219 -15.72 -3.63 1.09
CA TYR A 219 -16.97 -3.40 1.82
C TYR A 219 -17.93 -4.59 1.79
N ASP A 220 -18.23 -5.13 0.60
CA ASP A 220 -19.17 -6.24 0.45
C ASP A 220 -18.66 -7.54 1.09
N GLU A 221 -17.37 -7.83 0.96
CA GLU A 221 -16.75 -9.02 1.55
C GLU A 221 -16.73 -8.94 3.07
N TYR A 222 -16.37 -7.80 3.65
CA TYR A 222 -16.38 -7.57 5.09
C TYR A 222 -17.79 -7.70 5.64
N LYS A 223 -18.78 -7.09 5.00
CA LYS A 223 -20.19 -7.18 5.35
C LYS A 223 -20.72 -8.62 5.30
N ALA A 224 -20.33 -9.39 4.29
CA ALA A 224 -20.69 -10.80 4.17
C ALA A 224 -20.18 -11.63 5.37
N LEU A 225 -18.99 -11.30 5.88
CA LEU A 225 -18.42 -11.90 7.09
C LEU A 225 -18.98 -11.31 8.39
N GLY A 226 -19.73 -10.18 8.34
CA GLY A 226 -20.20 -9.46 9.51
C GLY A 226 -19.10 -8.65 10.18
N ILE A 227 -18.11 -8.25 9.41
CA ILE A 227 -17.07 -7.31 9.80
C ILE A 227 -17.54 -5.92 9.42
N GLU A 228 -17.49 -4.98 10.35
CA GLU A 228 -17.80 -3.58 10.10
C GLU A 228 -16.62 -2.92 9.40
N VAL A 229 -16.89 -2.15 8.35
CA VAL A 229 -15.90 -1.25 7.77
C VAL A 229 -15.87 0.00 8.63
N GLU A 230 -14.78 0.17 9.34
CA GLU A 230 -14.59 1.32 10.22
C GLU A 230 -14.41 2.60 9.39
N ASP A 231 -14.87 3.73 9.95
CA ASP A 231 -14.69 5.02 9.30
C ASP A 231 -13.20 5.39 9.34
N ASN A 232 -12.60 5.40 8.16
CA ASN A 232 -11.18 5.68 7.96
C ASN A 232 -11.02 6.56 6.71
N ILE A 233 -9.80 6.66 6.20
CA ILE A 233 -9.49 7.46 5.02
C ILE A 233 -10.24 6.91 3.81
N LYS A 234 -10.99 7.80 3.14
CA LYS A 234 -11.74 7.49 1.91
C LYS A 234 -11.21 8.28 0.73
N LEU A 235 -11.27 7.65 -0.44
CA LEU A 235 -11.02 8.35 -1.69
C LEU A 235 -12.18 9.29 -2.02
N VAL A 236 -11.86 10.53 -2.38
CA VAL A 236 -12.86 11.55 -2.76
C VAL A 236 -13.63 11.16 -4.03
N ASN A 237 -12.98 10.44 -4.96
CA ASN A 237 -13.49 10.09 -6.27
C ASN A 237 -13.26 8.61 -6.60
N ALA A 238 -13.57 7.72 -5.67
CA ALA A 238 -13.48 6.29 -5.90
C ALA A 238 -14.29 5.87 -7.12
N THR A 239 -13.66 5.14 -8.04
CA THR A 239 -14.33 4.59 -9.22
C THR A 239 -15.23 3.40 -8.90
N ASN A 240 -14.97 2.74 -7.78
CA ASN A 240 -15.75 1.62 -7.26
C ASN A 240 -16.10 1.86 -5.78
N PRO A 241 -17.38 2.04 -5.44
CA PRO A 241 -17.82 2.27 -4.06
C PRO A 241 -17.44 1.15 -3.08
N ASN A 242 -17.22 -0.07 -3.58
CA ASN A 242 -16.82 -1.21 -2.75
C ASN A 242 -15.38 -1.12 -2.22
N ILE A 243 -14.56 -0.26 -2.81
CA ILE A 243 -13.14 -0.08 -2.47
C ILE A 243 -12.78 1.40 -2.28
N GLU A 244 -13.65 2.18 -1.67
CA GLU A 244 -13.42 3.61 -1.43
C GLU A 244 -12.57 3.89 -0.18
N THR A 245 -12.51 2.93 0.76
CA THR A 245 -11.87 3.09 2.07
C THR A 245 -10.54 2.37 2.10
N ILE A 246 -9.51 3.02 2.66
CA ILE A 246 -8.21 2.40 2.94
C ILE A 246 -8.31 1.61 4.25
N ARG A 247 -7.78 0.39 4.26
CA ARG A 247 -7.81 -0.49 5.44
C ARG A 247 -7.00 0.08 6.61
N ASN A 248 -7.48 -0.12 7.83
CA ASN A 248 -6.78 0.21 9.08
C ASN A 248 -6.17 -1.03 9.78
N SER A 249 -6.48 -2.23 9.28
CA SER A 249 -5.93 -3.51 9.69
C SER A 249 -5.88 -4.46 8.48
N ILE A 250 -4.91 -5.36 8.46
CA ILE A 250 -4.77 -6.40 7.43
C ILE A 250 -5.67 -7.59 7.73
N VAL A 251 -5.96 -7.86 9.00
CA VAL A 251 -6.69 -9.05 9.45
C VAL A 251 -8.03 -9.26 8.73
N PRO A 252 -8.90 -8.24 8.55
CA PRO A 252 -10.16 -8.41 7.81
C PRO A 252 -9.95 -8.90 6.37
N THR A 253 -8.93 -8.38 5.68
CA THR A 253 -8.58 -8.83 4.31
C THR A 253 -8.12 -10.29 4.31
N GLN A 254 -7.30 -10.70 5.29
CA GLN A 254 -6.89 -12.10 5.43
C GLN A 254 -8.08 -13.00 5.72
N LEU A 255 -9.03 -12.60 6.55
CA LEU A 255 -10.24 -13.38 6.83
C LEU A 255 -11.09 -13.60 5.57
N CYS A 256 -11.16 -12.61 4.67
CA CYS A 256 -11.78 -12.81 3.36
C CYS A 256 -11.03 -13.85 2.52
N GLN A 257 -9.70 -13.79 2.48
CA GLN A 257 -8.89 -14.80 1.78
C GLN A 257 -9.01 -16.19 2.41
N VAL A 258 -9.03 -16.29 3.74
CA VAL A 258 -9.30 -17.57 4.44
C VAL A 258 -10.65 -18.12 4.02
N LYS A 259 -11.70 -17.28 3.88
CA LYS A 259 -13.03 -17.71 3.43
C LYS A 259 -13.00 -18.42 2.09
N TYR A 260 -12.28 -17.89 1.13
CA TYR A 260 -12.13 -18.49 -0.21
C TYR A 260 -11.33 -19.81 -0.18
N ASN A 261 -10.49 -20.01 0.83
CA ASN A 261 -9.58 -21.14 0.93
C ASN A 261 -9.99 -22.22 1.97
N THR A 262 -11.16 -22.12 2.59
CA THR A 262 -11.62 -23.07 3.62
C THR A 262 -11.72 -24.53 3.15
N SER A 263 -11.79 -24.78 1.83
CA SER A 263 -11.79 -26.11 1.22
C SER A 263 -10.40 -26.58 0.79
N TYR A 264 -9.38 -25.73 0.85
CA TYR A 264 -8.03 -26.06 0.40
C TYR A 264 -7.37 -27.11 1.30
N ALA A 265 -7.39 -26.86 2.61
CA ALA A 265 -6.84 -27.78 3.59
C ALA A 265 -7.63 -27.70 4.92
N PRO A 266 -7.62 -28.76 5.75
CA PRO A 266 -8.25 -28.71 7.06
C PRO A 266 -7.54 -27.76 8.03
N ASP A 267 -6.25 -27.59 7.88
CA ASP A 267 -5.39 -26.73 8.69
C ASP A 267 -4.43 -25.96 7.79
N PHE A 268 -4.38 -24.65 7.90
CA PHE A 268 -3.41 -23.79 7.22
C PHE A 268 -3.24 -22.46 7.93
N GLY A 269 -2.16 -21.78 7.64
CA GLY A 269 -1.91 -20.42 8.11
C GLY A 269 -1.49 -19.50 6.97
N VAL A 270 -1.88 -18.25 7.08
CA VAL A 270 -1.52 -17.20 6.14
C VAL A 270 -0.91 -16.02 6.88
N PHE A 271 0.01 -15.30 6.25
CA PHE A 271 0.52 -14.05 6.77
C PHE A 271 0.71 -13.02 5.64
N GLU A 272 0.74 -11.76 6.02
CA GLU A 272 1.02 -10.64 5.12
C GLU A 272 1.77 -9.56 5.88
N ILE A 273 2.82 -9.01 5.27
CA ILE A 273 3.41 -7.74 5.69
C ILE A 273 2.96 -6.69 4.70
N GLY A 274 2.16 -5.75 5.17
CA GLY A 274 1.52 -4.75 4.32
C GLY A 274 1.27 -3.44 5.05
N ARG A 275 0.76 -2.46 4.30
CA ARG A 275 0.47 -1.13 4.82
C ARG A 275 -0.99 -0.99 5.22
N VAL A 276 -1.20 -0.21 6.27
CA VAL A 276 -2.50 0.22 6.78
C VAL A 276 -2.47 1.72 7.08
N ALA A 277 -3.63 2.36 7.10
CA ALA A 277 -3.76 3.76 7.51
C ALA A 277 -4.44 3.85 8.88
N LYS A 278 -3.84 4.56 9.81
CA LYS A 278 -4.41 4.79 11.16
C LYS A 278 -5.14 6.13 11.29
N GLY A 279 -5.29 6.86 10.19
CA GLY A 279 -5.90 8.19 10.13
C GLY A 279 -5.00 9.22 9.44
N LEU A 280 -5.21 10.49 9.74
CA LEU A 280 -4.37 11.59 9.24
C LEU A 280 -3.50 12.14 10.37
N LYS A 281 -2.26 12.47 10.02
CA LYS A 281 -1.34 13.22 10.88
C LYS A 281 -1.74 14.70 10.96
N SER A 282 -1.13 15.44 11.88
CA SER A 282 -1.36 16.88 12.05
C SER A 282 -1.02 17.74 10.84
N ASP A 283 -0.15 17.26 9.97
CA ASP A 283 0.24 17.88 8.70
C ASP A 283 -0.70 17.54 7.52
N GLY A 284 -1.75 16.74 7.76
CA GLY A 284 -2.71 16.29 6.75
C GLY A 284 -2.26 15.09 5.92
N LEU A 285 -1.07 14.55 6.17
CA LEU A 285 -0.60 13.32 5.52
C LEU A 285 -1.22 12.08 6.20
N VAL A 286 -1.27 10.99 5.46
CA VAL A 286 -1.74 9.71 5.97
C VAL A 286 -0.80 9.20 7.07
N ASP A 287 -1.36 8.76 8.20
CA ASP A 287 -0.62 8.03 9.22
C ASP A 287 -0.54 6.56 8.82
N GLU A 288 0.49 6.26 8.05
CA GLU A 288 0.71 4.94 7.45
C GLU A 288 1.62 4.10 8.33
N HIS A 289 1.20 2.87 8.61
CA HIS A 289 1.94 1.87 9.36
C HIS A 289 2.17 0.62 8.52
N LYS A 290 3.33 -0.02 8.68
CA LYS A 290 3.61 -1.33 8.12
C LYS A 290 3.34 -2.40 9.18
N MET A 291 2.36 -3.26 8.91
CA MET A 291 1.90 -4.29 9.84
C MET A 291 2.25 -5.68 9.31
N LEU A 292 2.61 -6.58 10.21
CA LEU A 292 2.56 -8.03 10.00
C LEU A 292 1.23 -8.54 10.55
N ALA A 293 0.42 -9.17 9.72
CA ALA A 293 -0.74 -9.93 10.19
C ALA A 293 -0.52 -11.43 9.93
N ILE A 294 -0.91 -12.26 10.88
CA ILE A 294 -0.88 -13.72 10.80
C ILE A 294 -2.27 -14.23 11.15
N THR A 295 -2.85 -15.09 10.32
CA THR A 295 -4.12 -15.77 10.59
C THR A 295 -3.95 -17.28 10.45
N LEU A 296 -4.31 -18.02 11.50
CA LEU A 296 -4.31 -19.49 11.49
C LEU A 296 -5.74 -19.99 11.44
N PHE A 297 -5.99 -20.96 10.58
CA PHE A 297 -7.26 -21.65 10.39
C PHE A 297 -7.09 -23.14 10.63
N SER A 298 -8.00 -23.75 11.42
CA SER A 298 -7.98 -25.18 11.68
C SER A 298 -9.38 -25.74 11.87
N LYS A 299 -9.65 -26.90 11.26
CA LYS A 299 -10.83 -27.75 11.48
C LYS A 299 -10.54 -28.92 12.44
N THR A 300 -9.29 -29.15 12.77
CA THR A 300 -8.83 -30.32 13.52
C THR A 300 -8.36 -29.96 14.93
N LYS A 301 -7.93 -28.74 15.18
CA LYS A 301 -7.37 -28.27 16.44
C LYS A 301 -8.38 -27.44 17.23
N SER A 302 -8.30 -27.54 18.58
CA SER A 302 -9.06 -26.62 19.43
C SER A 302 -8.52 -25.18 19.28
N VAL A 303 -9.35 -24.21 19.59
CA VAL A 303 -8.98 -22.80 19.48
C VAL A 303 -7.85 -22.42 20.45
N GLU A 304 -7.80 -23.06 21.63
CA GLU A 304 -6.74 -22.88 22.62
C GLU A 304 -5.40 -23.39 22.07
N LYS A 305 -5.39 -24.60 21.49
CA LYS A 305 -4.18 -25.15 20.89
C LYS A 305 -3.67 -24.27 19.77
N LEU A 306 -4.55 -23.78 18.90
CA LEU A 306 -4.21 -22.93 17.78
C LEU A 306 -3.68 -21.56 18.26
N TYR A 307 -4.25 -21.02 19.33
CA TYR A 307 -3.78 -19.78 19.96
C TYR A 307 -2.35 -19.90 20.51
N PHE A 308 -2.04 -21.02 21.19
CA PHE A 308 -0.69 -21.24 21.69
C PHE A 308 0.31 -21.51 20.57
N GLU A 309 -0.07 -22.20 19.51
CA GLU A 309 0.77 -22.34 18.31
C GLU A 309 1.12 -20.96 17.70
N LEU A 310 0.15 -20.04 17.61
CA LEU A 310 0.42 -18.68 17.15
C LEU A 310 1.37 -17.92 18.09
N ARG A 311 1.20 -18.08 19.41
CA ARG A 311 2.14 -17.51 20.40
C ARG A 311 3.55 -18.04 20.23
N ASP A 312 3.71 -19.32 19.98
CA ASP A 312 5.02 -19.96 19.76
C ASP A 312 5.68 -19.41 18.48
N MET A 313 4.92 -19.18 17.42
CA MET A 313 5.42 -18.53 16.20
C MET A 313 5.96 -17.13 16.49
N LEU A 314 5.19 -16.32 17.23
CA LEU A 314 5.61 -14.95 17.61
C LEU A 314 6.86 -14.99 18.52
N ALA A 315 6.89 -15.88 19.51
CA ALA A 315 8.02 -16.05 20.40
C ALA A 315 9.27 -16.49 19.63
N THR A 316 9.12 -17.43 18.70
CA THR A 316 10.23 -17.99 17.92
C THR A 316 10.89 -16.91 17.06
N PHE A 317 10.16 -16.15 16.26
CA PHE A 317 10.82 -15.13 15.44
C PHE A 317 11.35 -13.97 16.28
N THR A 318 10.69 -13.61 17.39
CA THR A 318 11.17 -12.55 18.29
C THR A 318 12.49 -12.96 18.95
N ASP A 319 12.57 -14.18 19.45
CA ASP A 319 13.81 -14.70 20.04
C ASP A 319 14.94 -14.82 19.00
N ASN A 320 14.65 -15.39 17.84
CA ASN A 320 15.64 -15.53 16.76
C ASN A 320 16.21 -14.20 16.24
N ILE A 321 15.40 -13.12 16.26
CA ILE A 321 15.79 -11.83 15.67
C ILE A 321 16.29 -10.86 16.73
N LYS A 322 15.63 -10.79 17.89
CA LYS A 322 15.89 -9.80 18.93
C LYS A 322 16.52 -10.37 20.20
N HIS A 323 16.49 -11.69 20.38
CA HIS A 323 16.88 -12.39 21.62
C HIS A 323 16.11 -11.84 22.83
N LYS A 324 14.81 -11.67 22.66
CA LYS A 324 13.86 -11.14 23.64
C LYS A 324 12.65 -12.04 23.76
N SER A 325 12.03 -12.03 24.96
CA SER A 325 10.75 -12.67 25.21
C SER A 325 9.59 -11.69 24.97
N LEU A 326 8.40 -12.26 24.73
CA LEU A 326 7.14 -11.52 24.63
C LEU A 326 6.34 -11.66 25.91
N ASP A 327 5.76 -10.55 26.35
CA ASP A 327 4.74 -10.51 27.39
C ASP A 327 3.36 -10.25 26.77
N TYR A 328 2.32 -10.74 27.46
CA TYR A 328 0.94 -10.64 26.99
C TYR A 328 0.06 -10.10 28.11
N THR A 329 -0.71 -9.03 27.79
CA THR A 329 -1.65 -8.44 28.74
C THR A 329 -3.04 -8.35 28.12
N PRO A 330 -4.13 -8.47 28.88
CA PRO A 330 -5.48 -8.34 28.34
C PRO A 330 -5.66 -7.04 27.58
N ALA A 331 -6.29 -7.11 26.40
CA ALA A 331 -6.64 -5.95 25.58
C ALA A 331 -8.17 -5.77 25.53
N ALA A 332 -8.60 -4.52 25.42
CA ALA A 332 -9.98 -4.21 25.10
C ALA A 332 -10.23 -4.42 23.60
N LYS A 333 -11.42 -4.93 23.25
CA LYS A 333 -11.84 -5.08 21.86
C LYS A 333 -11.88 -3.70 21.18
N ALA A 334 -11.18 -3.58 20.06
CA ALA A 334 -11.18 -2.39 19.21
C ALA A 334 -11.96 -2.62 17.90
N HIS A 335 -11.84 -3.81 17.31
CA HIS A 335 -12.39 -4.13 16.00
C HIS A 335 -13.54 -5.16 16.07
N SER A 336 -14.46 -5.13 15.12
CA SER A 336 -15.64 -6.00 15.10
C SER A 336 -15.31 -7.49 14.98
N TYR A 337 -14.18 -7.84 14.35
CA TYR A 337 -13.72 -9.22 14.17
C TYR A 337 -13.03 -9.81 15.40
N GLU A 338 -12.72 -9.02 16.40
CA GLU A 338 -12.01 -9.45 17.62
C GLU A 338 -12.94 -10.08 18.64
N HIS A 339 -12.45 -11.11 19.33
CA HIS A 339 -13.18 -11.73 20.43
C HIS A 339 -13.22 -10.81 21.66
N PRO A 340 -14.38 -10.58 22.30
CA PRO A 340 -14.50 -9.58 23.37
C PRO A 340 -13.74 -9.88 24.66
N ARG A 341 -13.26 -11.13 24.85
CA ARG A 341 -12.58 -11.57 26.08
C ARG A 341 -11.21 -12.20 25.82
N ASN A 342 -11.00 -12.77 24.64
CA ASN A 342 -9.79 -13.53 24.29
C ASN A 342 -8.94 -12.71 23.29
N LEU A 343 -8.50 -11.56 23.76
CA LEU A 343 -7.65 -10.61 23.07
C LEU A 343 -6.57 -10.13 24.02
N ASN A 344 -5.32 -10.15 23.59
CA ASN A 344 -4.19 -9.68 24.36
C ASN A 344 -3.33 -8.72 23.53
N LYS A 345 -2.72 -7.76 24.22
CA LYS A 345 -1.62 -6.96 23.69
C LYS A 345 -0.36 -7.81 23.67
N ILE A 346 0.45 -7.60 22.66
CA ILE A 346 1.80 -8.17 22.52
C ILE A 346 2.78 -7.10 22.95
N ILE A 347 3.60 -7.40 23.95
CA ILE A 347 4.57 -6.46 24.51
C ILE A 347 5.96 -7.08 24.43
N CYS A 348 6.95 -6.31 24.02
CA CYS A 348 8.35 -6.68 24.05
C CYS A 348 9.18 -5.54 24.61
N ASP A 349 9.99 -5.83 25.64
CA ASP A 349 10.85 -4.84 26.28
C ASP A 349 10.11 -3.56 26.72
N GLY A 350 8.87 -3.73 27.23
CA GLY A 350 7.99 -2.63 27.66
C GLY A 350 7.27 -1.88 26.54
N ARG A 351 7.51 -2.23 25.27
CA ARG A 351 6.91 -1.63 24.08
C ARG A 351 5.74 -2.46 23.58
N GLU A 352 4.59 -1.84 23.38
CA GLU A 352 3.44 -2.47 22.75
C GLU A 352 3.68 -2.63 21.24
N LEU A 353 3.61 -3.86 20.73
CA LEU A 353 3.82 -4.19 19.33
C LEU A 353 2.54 -4.37 18.54
N GLY A 354 1.44 -4.77 19.20
CA GLY A 354 0.19 -5.08 18.54
C GLY A 354 -0.68 -6.01 19.37
N THR A 355 -1.48 -6.82 18.71
CA THR A 355 -2.48 -7.69 19.35
C THR A 355 -2.44 -9.12 18.84
N ILE A 356 -2.82 -10.07 19.72
CA ILE A 356 -3.09 -11.47 19.40
C ILE A 356 -4.45 -11.85 19.97
N GLY A 357 -5.27 -12.57 19.21
CA GLY A 357 -6.61 -12.91 19.67
C GLY A 357 -7.26 -14.05 18.90
N ILE A 358 -8.44 -14.40 19.41
CA ILE A 358 -9.37 -15.31 18.74
C ILE A 358 -10.32 -14.48 17.88
N VAL A 359 -10.66 -14.95 16.69
CA VAL A 359 -11.66 -14.31 15.83
C VAL A 359 -13.04 -14.38 16.48
N HIS A 360 -13.80 -13.30 16.40
CA HIS A 360 -15.15 -13.20 16.97
C HIS A 360 -16.04 -14.36 16.52
N PRO A 361 -16.78 -15.02 17.41
CA PRO A 361 -17.56 -16.23 17.08
C PRO A 361 -18.57 -16.05 15.94
N VAL A 362 -19.15 -14.85 15.78
CA VAL A 362 -20.07 -14.55 14.67
C VAL A 362 -19.32 -14.56 13.33
N VAL A 363 -18.15 -13.95 13.27
CA VAL A 363 -17.30 -13.92 12.07
C VAL A 363 -16.78 -15.33 11.75
N SER A 364 -16.25 -16.03 12.76
CA SER A 364 -15.76 -17.39 12.61
C SER A 364 -16.83 -18.35 12.05
N LYS A 365 -18.09 -18.28 12.55
CA LYS A 365 -19.20 -19.10 12.03
C LYS A 365 -19.57 -18.80 10.58
N LYS A 366 -19.37 -17.56 10.09
CA LYS A 366 -19.60 -17.18 8.70
C LYS A 366 -18.47 -17.64 7.78
N LEU A 367 -17.27 -17.77 8.33
CA LEU A 367 -16.12 -18.34 7.63
C LEU A 367 -16.29 -19.87 7.49
N ASP A 368 -16.36 -20.56 8.62
CA ASP A 368 -16.64 -22.01 8.70
C ASP A 368 -17.22 -22.32 10.08
N LYS A 369 -18.29 -23.14 10.12
CA LYS A 369 -19.02 -23.46 11.37
C LYS A 369 -18.22 -24.33 12.36
N LYS A 370 -17.21 -25.05 11.87
CA LYS A 370 -16.44 -26.03 12.66
C LYS A 370 -14.98 -25.59 12.91
N ALA A 371 -14.54 -24.49 12.30
CA ALA A 371 -13.16 -24.08 12.38
C ALA A 371 -12.85 -23.23 13.60
N SER A 372 -11.66 -23.45 14.14
CA SER A 372 -10.96 -22.55 15.04
C SER A 372 -10.14 -21.55 14.22
N ILE A 373 -10.22 -20.26 14.55
CA ILE A 373 -9.50 -19.20 13.82
C ILE A 373 -8.91 -18.23 14.84
N VAL A 374 -7.62 -17.99 14.72
CA VAL A 374 -6.87 -17.04 15.57
C VAL A 374 -6.06 -16.09 14.69
N PHE A 375 -5.73 -14.94 15.21
CA PHE A 375 -4.95 -13.94 14.50
C PHE A 375 -3.95 -13.24 15.41
N ALA A 376 -2.90 -12.66 14.81
CA ALA A 376 -2.04 -11.67 15.43
C ALA A 376 -1.76 -10.55 14.42
N GLU A 377 -1.65 -9.33 14.89
CA GLU A 377 -1.23 -8.19 14.08
C GLU A 377 -0.18 -7.38 14.85
N ILE A 378 0.98 -7.13 14.21
CA ILE A 378 2.17 -6.50 14.82
C ILE A 378 2.65 -5.36 13.93
N ASP A 379 2.97 -4.22 14.54
CA ASP A 379 3.65 -3.10 13.87
C ASP A 379 5.13 -3.43 13.67
N ILE A 380 5.56 -3.53 12.42
CA ILE A 380 6.93 -3.86 12.02
C ILE A 380 7.90 -2.73 12.36
N HIS A 381 7.46 -1.48 12.30
CA HIS A 381 8.30 -0.35 12.67
C HIS A 381 8.60 -0.38 14.17
N GLU A 382 7.57 -0.61 15.00
CA GLU A 382 7.74 -0.75 16.45
C GLU A 382 8.61 -1.95 16.82
N PHE A 383 8.45 -3.09 16.12
CA PHE A 383 9.31 -4.26 16.28
C PHE A 383 10.77 -3.96 15.93
N ALA A 384 11.03 -3.21 14.86
CA ALA A 384 12.39 -2.84 14.44
C ALA A 384 13.10 -1.93 15.45
N GLN A 385 12.35 -1.13 16.23
CA GLN A 385 12.90 -0.27 17.28
C GLN A 385 13.39 -1.04 18.52
N ILE A 386 13.06 -2.32 18.66
CA ILE A 386 13.54 -3.14 19.77
C ILE A 386 15.03 -3.41 19.56
N ALA A 387 15.81 -3.07 20.55
CA ALA A 387 17.24 -3.35 20.54
C ALA A 387 17.49 -4.86 20.67
N ASN A 388 18.41 -5.38 19.87
CA ASN A 388 18.84 -6.76 20.01
C ASN A 388 19.59 -6.95 21.34
N SER A 389 19.28 -8.00 22.08
CA SER A 389 20.12 -8.41 23.20
C SER A 389 21.40 -9.06 22.71
N SER A 390 22.50 -8.82 23.40
CA SER A 390 23.73 -9.56 23.14
C SER A 390 23.59 -11.00 23.63
N ILE A 391 23.91 -11.95 22.77
CA ILE A 391 24.03 -13.35 23.19
C ILE A 391 25.40 -13.50 23.89
N SER A 392 25.36 -13.92 25.12
CA SER A 392 26.57 -14.38 25.84
C SER A 392 26.52 -15.90 25.91
N TYR A 393 27.57 -16.56 25.41
CA TYR A 393 27.68 -18.00 25.57
C TYR A 393 28.02 -18.29 27.03
N GLU A 394 27.18 -19.07 27.71
CA GLU A 394 27.47 -19.66 29.01
C GLU A 394 27.72 -21.16 28.80
N GLU A 395 28.88 -21.65 29.27
CA GLU A 395 29.19 -23.08 29.21
C GLU A 395 28.15 -23.84 30.07
N PRO A 396 27.48 -24.89 29.54
CA PRO A 396 26.60 -25.70 30.35
C PRO A 396 27.34 -26.27 31.57
N SER A 397 26.69 -26.21 32.73
CA SER A 397 27.27 -26.77 33.95
C SER A 397 27.56 -28.26 33.78
N LYS A 398 28.74 -28.69 34.21
CA LYS A 398 29.15 -30.11 34.34
C LYS A 398 28.54 -30.79 35.55
N TYR A 399 27.93 -30.02 36.44
CA TYR A 399 27.31 -30.53 37.68
C TYR A 399 25.79 -30.71 37.48
N PRO A 400 25.20 -31.71 38.13
CA PRO A 400 23.75 -31.97 37.99
C PRO A 400 22.94 -30.80 38.52
N ALA A 401 21.88 -30.45 37.79
CA ALA A 401 20.89 -29.47 38.22
C ALA A 401 19.99 -30.08 39.33
N MET A 402 19.43 -29.22 40.20
CA MET A 402 18.41 -29.60 41.17
C MET A 402 17.09 -29.02 40.75
N GLU A 403 16.04 -29.87 40.69
CA GLU A 403 14.67 -29.50 40.37
C GLU A 403 13.79 -29.53 41.61
N ILE A 404 13.03 -28.45 41.84
CA ILE A 404 12.05 -28.35 42.94
C ILE A 404 10.70 -28.02 42.35
N ASP A 405 9.72 -28.85 42.65
CA ASP A 405 8.31 -28.66 42.27
C ASP A 405 7.54 -28.04 43.45
N LEU A 406 6.91 -26.92 43.21
CA LEU A 406 6.11 -26.18 44.18
C LEU A 406 4.68 -26.02 43.65
N SER A 407 3.68 -26.46 44.40
CA SER A 407 2.27 -26.32 44.05
C SER A 407 1.66 -25.15 44.84
N PHE A 408 1.16 -24.12 44.16
CA PHE A 408 0.54 -22.97 44.78
C PHE A 408 -0.97 -22.96 44.54
N VAL A 409 -1.73 -22.55 45.55
CA VAL A 409 -3.20 -22.43 45.44
C VAL A 409 -3.55 -21.10 44.77
N THR A 410 -3.60 -21.13 43.45
CA THR A 410 -3.91 -19.97 42.60
C THR A 410 -4.26 -20.42 41.18
N ASP A 411 -4.94 -19.55 40.42
CA ASP A 411 -5.18 -19.67 38.97
C ASP A 411 -4.28 -18.75 38.13
N LYS A 412 -3.34 -18.05 38.81
CA LYS A 412 -2.47 -17.05 38.15
C LYS A 412 -1.00 -17.44 38.29
N PHE A 413 -0.35 -17.69 37.15
CA PHE A 413 1.08 -18.00 37.13
C PHE A 413 1.98 -16.74 37.25
N ALA A 414 1.53 -15.59 36.74
CA ALA A 414 2.34 -14.38 36.72
C ALA A 414 2.91 -13.94 38.10
N PRO A 415 2.13 -13.96 39.21
CA PRO A 415 2.68 -13.68 40.54
C PRO A 415 3.75 -14.67 40.99
N ILE A 416 3.62 -15.95 40.62
CA ILE A 416 4.61 -16.99 40.96
C ILE A 416 5.91 -16.69 40.21
N LYS A 417 5.84 -16.46 38.90
CA LYS A 417 6.99 -16.12 38.07
C LYS A 417 7.71 -14.88 38.61
N ALA A 418 6.96 -13.80 38.86
CA ALA A 418 7.50 -12.57 39.40
C ALA A 418 8.21 -12.75 40.74
N ALA A 419 7.63 -13.55 41.66
CA ALA A 419 8.24 -13.81 42.96
C ALA A 419 9.57 -14.59 42.84
N ILE A 420 9.67 -15.53 41.87
CA ILE A 420 10.91 -16.28 41.60
C ILE A 420 11.98 -15.37 40.95
N GLU A 421 11.59 -14.56 39.98
CA GLU A 421 12.49 -13.61 39.31
C GLU A 421 13.01 -12.54 40.27
N ASP A 422 12.16 -12.05 41.17
CA ASP A 422 12.51 -11.07 42.22
C ASP A 422 13.45 -11.63 43.28
N ALA A 423 13.58 -12.93 43.42
CA ALA A 423 14.57 -13.54 44.27
C ALA A 423 16.01 -13.30 43.75
N LYS A 424 16.17 -12.83 42.50
CA LYS A 424 17.43 -12.42 41.82
C LYS A 424 18.58 -13.40 42.01
N SER A 425 18.29 -14.69 42.05
CA SER A 425 19.28 -15.72 42.19
C SER A 425 19.84 -16.18 40.85
N ASN A 426 21.15 -16.05 40.63
CA ASN A 426 21.84 -16.58 39.44
C ASN A 426 21.78 -18.13 39.38
N LEU A 427 21.32 -18.79 40.43
CA LEU A 427 21.16 -20.24 40.48
C LEU A 427 19.91 -20.71 39.80
N VAL A 428 18.86 -19.88 39.67
CA VAL A 428 17.64 -20.21 38.93
C VAL A 428 17.92 -20.14 37.42
N LYS A 429 17.84 -21.30 36.76
CA LYS A 429 18.09 -21.41 35.31
C LYS A 429 16.84 -21.57 34.50
N LYS A 430 15.76 -22.19 35.07
CA LYS A 430 14.51 -22.45 34.35
C LYS A 430 13.33 -22.41 35.30
N ILE A 431 12.20 -21.93 34.81
CA ILE A 431 10.90 -21.91 35.51
C ILE A 431 9.87 -22.48 34.55
N GLU A 432 9.18 -23.56 34.96
CA GLU A 432 8.18 -24.25 34.14
C GLU A 432 6.91 -24.50 34.90
N VAL A 433 5.75 -24.40 34.27
CA VAL A 433 4.48 -24.91 34.80
C VAL A 433 4.43 -26.38 34.44
N VAL A 434 4.42 -27.26 35.45
CA VAL A 434 4.40 -28.72 35.27
C VAL A 434 2.96 -29.24 35.25
N ASP A 435 2.09 -28.67 36.09
CA ASP A 435 0.70 -29.12 36.22
C ASP A 435 -0.21 -27.96 36.64
N THR A 436 -1.46 -28.02 36.17
CA THR A 436 -2.50 -27.09 36.57
C THR A 436 -3.76 -27.85 36.90
N TYR A 437 -4.26 -27.67 38.13
CA TYR A 437 -5.49 -28.29 38.57
C TYR A 437 -6.57 -27.26 38.81
N PHE A 438 -7.72 -27.44 38.15
CA PHE A 438 -8.89 -26.57 38.30
C PHE A 438 -10.13 -27.46 38.44
N ASP A 439 -10.72 -27.47 39.63
CA ASP A 439 -11.96 -28.18 39.93
C ASP A 439 -12.84 -27.34 40.84
N GLY A 440 -13.83 -26.68 40.26
CA GLY A 440 -14.67 -25.71 40.96
C GLY A 440 -13.85 -24.56 41.55
N ASP A 441 -13.91 -24.42 42.86
CA ASP A 441 -13.18 -23.42 43.63
C ASP A 441 -11.72 -23.83 43.93
N ALA A 442 -11.38 -25.13 43.72
CA ALA A 442 -10.03 -25.63 43.95
C ALA A 442 -9.16 -25.39 42.74
N LYS A 443 -8.21 -24.46 42.87
CA LYS A 443 -7.28 -24.11 41.81
C LYS A 443 -5.84 -24.20 42.32
N SER A 444 -4.97 -24.90 41.59
CA SER A 444 -3.55 -24.92 41.90
C SER A 444 -2.69 -25.00 40.66
N ILE A 445 -1.52 -24.34 40.72
CA ILE A 445 -0.48 -24.39 39.69
C ILE A 445 0.78 -25.00 40.33
N THR A 446 1.31 -26.04 39.70
CA THR A 446 2.59 -26.66 40.08
C THR A 446 3.67 -26.10 39.19
N THR A 447 4.65 -25.47 39.80
CA THR A 447 5.78 -24.81 39.10
C THR A 447 7.07 -25.56 39.45
N ARG A 448 7.81 -25.97 38.42
CA ARG A 448 9.17 -26.50 38.54
C ARG A 448 10.18 -25.41 38.42
N ILE A 449 11.10 -25.33 39.35
CA ILE A 449 12.25 -24.43 39.35
C ILE A 449 13.49 -25.28 39.23
N THR A 450 14.28 -25.05 38.18
CA THR A 450 15.56 -25.71 37.94
C THR A 450 16.70 -24.82 38.43
N PHE A 451 17.48 -25.34 39.35
CA PHE A 451 18.67 -24.66 39.92
C PHE A 451 19.94 -25.33 39.44
N SER A 452 20.94 -24.54 39.05
CA SER A 452 22.28 -25.03 38.68
C SER A 452 23.35 -24.01 38.99
N HIS A 453 24.55 -24.53 39.34
CA HIS A 453 25.76 -23.71 39.56
C HIS A 453 26.85 -24.17 38.56
N PRO A 454 27.66 -23.25 38.00
CA PRO A 454 28.64 -23.62 36.97
C PRO A 454 29.81 -24.43 37.52
N GLU A 455 30.15 -24.30 38.81
CA GLU A 455 31.39 -24.82 39.38
C GLU A 455 31.22 -25.88 40.48
N LYS A 456 29.95 -26.16 40.93
CA LYS A 456 29.68 -27.13 41.98
C LYS A 456 28.30 -27.73 41.93
N THR A 457 28.11 -28.90 42.54
CA THR A 457 26.77 -29.45 42.86
C THR A 457 26.17 -28.64 44.01
N LEU A 458 24.89 -28.21 43.81
CA LEU A 458 24.16 -27.47 44.82
C LEU A 458 23.70 -28.39 45.94
N THR A 459 23.76 -27.90 47.20
CA THR A 459 23.19 -28.56 48.35
C THR A 459 21.67 -28.21 48.46
N ARG A 460 20.91 -29.06 49.12
CA ARG A 460 19.48 -28.82 49.35
C ARG A 460 19.26 -27.53 50.18
N GLU A 461 20.16 -27.24 51.13
CA GLU A 461 20.08 -26.06 51.99
C GLU A 461 20.18 -24.77 51.16
N GLU A 462 21.21 -24.65 50.27
CA GLU A 462 21.40 -23.49 49.40
C GLU A 462 20.17 -23.20 48.53
N VAL A 463 19.47 -24.24 48.05
CA VAL A 463 18.30 -24.08 47.23
C VAL A 463 17.05 -23.74 48.04
N MET A 464 16.91 -24.34 49.23
CA MET A 464 15.78 -24.11 50.12
C MET A 464 15.69 -22.68 50.64
N ASP A 465 16.81 -22.00 50.85
CA ASP A 465 16.80 -20.57 51.22
C ASP A 465 16.10 -19.70 50.17
N ILE A 466 16.38 -19.97 48.90
CA ILE A 466 15.74 -19.24 47.78
C ILE A 466 14.25 -19.62 47.71
N VAL A 467 13.95 -20.90 47.82
CA VAL A 467 12.57 -21.42 47.79
C VAL A 467 11.71 -20.84 48.92
N ASN A 468 12.24 -20.78 50.13
CA ASN A 468 11.57 -20.17 51.28
C ASN A 468 11.29 -18.68 51.03
N THR A 469 12.27 -17.93 50.47
CA THR A 469 12.07 -16.54 50.12
C THR A 469 10.89 -16.35 49.10
N VAL A 470 10.80 -17.22 48.12
CA VAL A 470 9.68 -17.23 47.15
C VAL A 470 8.35 -17.54 47.80
N ILE A 471 8.33 -18.55 48.69
CA ILE A 471 7.09 -18.95 49.43
C ILE A 471 6.65 -17.79 50.31
N ASP A 472 7.53 -17.17 51.08
CA ASP A 472 7.18 -16.04 51.95
C ASP A 472 6.63 -14.85 51.20
N LYS A 473 7.21 -14.52 50.03
CA LYS A 473 6.73 -13.45 49.17
C LYS A 473 5.31 -13.71 48.64
N LEU A 474 5.03 -14.97 48.26
CA LEU A 474 3.73 -15.35 47.74
C LEU A 474 2.69 -15.44 48.86
N ASP A 475 3.06 -15.89 50.02
CA ASP A 475 2.16 -15.91 51.19
C ASP A 475 1.73 -14.49 51.62
N LEU A 476 2.63 -13.50 51.53
CA LEU A 476 2.30 -12.07 51.71
C LEU A 476 1.26 -11.56 50.68
N GLN A 477 1.19 -12.17 49.52
CA GLN A 477 0.21 -11.86 48.45
C GLN A 477 -1.07 -12.71 48.58
N GLY A 478 -1.18 -13.57 49.61
CA GLY A 478 -2.31 -14.47 49.84
C GLY A 478 -2.28 -15.74 48.98
N ILE A 479 -1.16 -16.03 48.29
CA ILE A 479 -0.98 -17.24 47.50
C ILE A 479 -0.24 -18.30 48.33
N LYS A 480 -0.96 -19.32 48.75
CA LYS A 480 -0.45 -20.32 49.68
C LYS A 480 0.13 -21.52 48.95
N LEU A 481 1.21 -22.09 49.53
CA LEU A 481 1.72 -23.39 49.10
C LEU A 481 0.65 -24.49 49.43
N LYS A 482 0.36 -25.34 48.45
CA LYS A 482 -0.52 -26.50 48.66
C LYS A 482 0.21 -27.53 49.52
N LYS A 483 -0.40 -27.90 50.62
CA LYS A 483 0.13 -28.92 51.54
C LYS A 483 -0.06 -30.33 50.96
#